data_fbe76b9c3b46cefb6336bfdaadda9730
#
_entry.id   fbe76b9c3b46cefb6336bfdaadda9730
#
_cell.length_a   1.000
_cell.length_b   1.000
_cell.length_c   1.000
_cell.angle_alpha   90.00
_cell.angle_beta   90.00
_cell.angle_gamma   90.00
#
_symmetry.space_group_name_H-M   'P 1'
#
loop_
_entity.id
_entity.type
_entity.pdbx_description
1 polymer ?
#
loop_
_entity_poly.entity_id
_entity_poly.type
_entity_poly.pdbx_seq_one_letter_code
_entity_poly.pdbx_strand_id
1 'polypeptide(L)'
;RERMKKISAYYRIIQNLTCMGFFFTLIFAVKSFENAVPDEIYVRAGETVSYDFDVPVSVVLKQDSTEVFEYLTKDSPLTYCVNCRLFGIFPVKDITVMLVEPETVYASGMPVGIYAKTKGVLVIGNGEVERVDGREVKPSENLVKSGDYIVSVNGMAVSEKEDLAAAVNEAGGGKDILGIMRGEEYIEVSLDPVKSVSGKYMLGVWVRDDLAGVGTLTYYKADGTYAALGHAVSDSDTGTIMSMAEGYLYHTDIVGIKKGKSGTPGELSGIIQYGDSTRISFPP
;
A
#
# COMPACT_ATOMS: atom_id res chain seq x y z
N ARG A 1 -52.69 32.40 29.96
CA ARG A 1 -51.75 33.04 28.96
C ARG A 1 -50.33 32.42 28.97
N GLU A 2 -49.75 32.16 30.15
CA GLU A 2 -48.42 31.52 30.28
C GLU A 2 -48.39 30.06 29.84
N ARG A 3 -49.47 29.29 30.14
CA ARG A 3 -49.58 27.88 29.75
C ARG A 3 -49.62 27.70 28.23
N MET A 4 -50.30 28.59 27.51
CA MET A 4 -50.34 28.59 26.03
C MET A 4 -48.97 28.95 25.41
N LYS A 5 -48.23 29.87 26.03
CA LYS A 5 -46.85 30.21 25.57
C LYS A 5 -45.89 29.02 25.72
N LYS A 6 -45.96 28.27 26.83
CA LYS A 6 -45.17 27.06 27.06
C LYS A 6 -45.51 25.95 26.06
N ILE A 7 -46.79 25.74 25.75
CA ILE A 7 -47.25 24.78 24.77
C ILE A 7 -46.74 25.16 23.36
N SER A 8 -46.87 26.44 22.97
CA SER A 8 -46.34 26.92 21.68
C SER A 8 -44.82 26.77 21.56
N ALA A 9 -44.06 26.99 22.65
CA ALA A 9 -42.61 26.78 22.66
C ALA A 9 -42.24 25.30 22.50
N TYR A 10 -42.99 24.40 23.14
CA TYR A 10 -42.79 22.95 23.02
C TYR A 10 -43.05 22.44 21.59
N TYR A 11 -44.12 22.90 20.93
CA TYR A 11 -44.39 22.58 19.54
C TYR A 11 -43.31 23.08 18.59
N ARG A 12 -42.71 24.27 18.82
CA ARG A 12 -41.59 24.75 18.01
C ARG A 12 -40.32 23.91 18.20
N ILE A 13 -40.05 23.46 19.42
CA ILE A 13 -38.91 22.60 19.69
C ILE A 13 -39.07 21.25 18.98
N ILE A 14 -40.27 20.65 19.08
CA ILE A 14 -40.55 19.38 18.37
C ILE A 14 -40.43 19.57 16.86
N GLN A 15 -41.00 20.63 16.31
CA GLN A 15 -40.91 20.93 14.88
C GLN A 15 -39.45 21.10 14.41
N ASN A 16 -38.63 21.83 15.19
CA ASN A 16 -37.22 21.99 14.87
C ASN A 16 -36.45 20.67 14.93
N LEU A 17 -36.72 19.83 15.95
CA LEU A 17 -36.10 18.50 16.07
C LEU A 17 -36.50 17.57 14.92
N THR A 18 -37.78 17.63 14.49
CA THR A 18 -38.26 16.84 13.36
C THR A 18 -37.62 17.29 12.03
N CYS A 19 -37.56 18.61 11.81
CA CYS A 19 -36.87 19.17 10.64
C CYS A 19 -35.34 18.80 10.63
N MET A 20 -34.71 18.87 11.80
CA MET A 20 -33.31 18.50 11.93
C MET A 20 -33.11 16.99 11.67
N GLY A 21 -33.95 16.14 12.21
CA GLY A 21 -33.94 14.69 11.95
C GLY A 21 -34.14 14.38 10.46
N PHE A 22 -35.09 15.03 9.81
CA PHE A 22 -35.31 14.89 8.36
C PHE A 22 -34.08 15.34 7.54
N PHE A 23 -33.44 16.42 7.95
CA PHE A 23 -32.24 16.92 7.28
C PHE A 23 -31.09 15.93 7.40
N PHE A 24 -30.86 15.33 8.58
CA PHE A 24 -29.86 14.31 8.77
C PHE A 24 -30.14 13.02 7.98
N THR A 25 -31.40 12.58 7.91
CA THR A 25 -31.78 11.42 7.09
C THR A 25 -31.58 11.68 5.61
N LEU A 26 -31.80 12.90 5.14
CA LEU A 26 -31.57 13.29 3.76
C LEU A 26 -30.06 13.28 3.42
N ILE A 27 -29.24 13.87 4.28
CA ILE A 27 -27.75 13.83 4.11
C ILE A 27 -27.25 12.40 4.09
N PHE A 28 -27.73 11.57 5.02
CA PHE A 28 -27.33 10.17 5.09
C PHE A 28 -27.76 9.39 3.82
N ALA A 29 -28.98 9.64 3.32
CA ALA A 29 -29.45 9.03 2.08
C ALA A 29 -28.58 9.44 0.87
N VAL A 30 -28.27 10.74 0.73
CA VAL A 30 -27.40 11.22 -0.36
C VAL A 30 -26.02 10.58 -0.29
N LYS A 31 -25.40 10.53 0.89
CA LYS A 31 -24.10 9.85 1.06
C LYS A 31 -24.17 8.35 0.78
N SER A 32 -25.25 7.70 1.15
CA SER A 32 -25.48 6.29 0.85
C SER A 32 -25.57 6.04 -0.67
N PHE A 33 -26.25 6.93 -1.39
CA PHE A 33 -26.33 6.86 -2.85
C PHE A 33 -24.98 7.17 -3.52
N GLU A 34 -24.24 8.16 -3.01
CA GLU A 34 -22.90 8.49 -3.48
C GLU A 34 -21.93 7.30 -3.38
N ASN A 35 -21.98 6.58 -2.25
CA ASN A 35 -21.16 5.39 -2.01
C ASN A 35 -21.60 4.15 -2.81
N ALA A 36 -22.86 4.09 -3.26
CA ALA A 36 -23.39 2.99 -4.07
C ALA A 36 -23.00 3.13 -5.56
N VAL A 37 -22.54 4.31 -5.98
CA VAL A 37 -22.14 4.60 -7.35
C VAL A 37 -20.60 4.60 -7.43
N PRO A 38 -19.97 3.83 -8.35
CA PRO A 38 -18.53 3.78 -8.48
C PRO A 38 -17.95 5.13 -8.96
N ASP A 39 -16.67 5.39 -8.64
CA ASP A 39 -15.94 6.57 -9.13
C ASP A 39 -15.53 6.43 -10.59
N GLU A 40 -15.21 5.19 -10.99
CA GLU A 40 -14.67 4.85 -12.30
C GLU A 40 -15.38 3.62 -12.88
N ILE A 41 -15.58 3.63 -14.19
CA ILE A 41 -16.10 2.50 -14.95
C ILE A 41 -15.16 2.23 -16.12
N TYR A 42 -14.77 0.97 -16.26
CA TYR A 42 -13.94 0.50 -17.38
C TYR A 42 -14.81 -0.20 -18.41
N VAL A 43 -14.75 0.27 -19.65
CA VAL A 43 -15.59 -0.22 -20.76
C VAL A 43 -14.71 -0.60 -21.93
N ARG A 44 -15.02 -1.70 -22.60
CA ARG A 44 -14.31 -2.09 -23.81
C ARG A 44 -14.69 -1.18 -24.98
N ALA A 45 -13.72 -0.86 -25.80
CA ALA A 45 -13.98 -0.13 -27.04
C ALA A 45 -15.00 -0.88 -27.92
N GLY A 46 -16.09 -0.21 -28.27
CA GLY A 46 -17.18 -0.78 -29.07
C GLY A 46 -18.32 -1.45 -28.27
N GLU A 47 -18.23 -1.57 -26.95
CA GLU A 47 -19.33 -2.01 -26.10
C GLU A 47 -20.22 -0.82 -25.69
N THR A 48 -21.53 -1.06 -25.62
CA THR A 48 -22.46 -0.08 -25.06
C THR A 48 -22.39 -0.11 -23.54
N VAL A 49 -22.14 1.06 -22.94
CA VAL A 49 -22.11 1.16 -21.48
C VAL A 49 -23.51 0.98 -20.90
N SER A 50 -23.69 -0.03 -20.06
CA SER A 50 -24.89 -0.17 -19.23
C SER A 50 -24.64 0.45 -17.87
N TYR A 51 -25.40 1.48 -17.53
CA TYR A 51 -25.36 2.15 -16.23
C TYR A 51 -26.47 1.60 -15.32
N ASP A 52 -26.41 0.30 -15.06
CA ASP A 52 -27.37 -0.37 -14.19
C ASP A 52 -26.82 -0.39 -12.74
N PHE A 53 -27.27 0.57 -11.95
CA PHE A 53 -26.94 0.65 -10.54
C PHE A 53 -28.15 0.24 -9.71
N ASP A 54 -27.94 -0.43 -8.58
CA ASP A 54 -29.00 -0.83 -7.64
C ASP A 54 -29.71 0.37 -6.95
N VAL A 55 -29.55 1.55 -7.51
CA VAL A 55 -30.10 2.82 -7.00
C VAL A 55 -30.79 3.58 -8.14
N PRO A 56 -31.83 4.36 -7.86
CA PRO A 56 -32.59 5.06 -8.89
C PRO A 56 -31.86 6.31 -9.40
N VAL A 57 -30.72 6.10 -10.02
CA VAL A 57 -29.92 7.16 -10.65
C VAL A 57 -30.06 7.08 -12.17
N SER A 58 -30.10 8.22 -12.82
CA SER A 58 -29.98 8.38 -14.26
C SER A 58 -28.64 9.01 -14.61
N VAL A 59 -28.07 8.61 -15.72
CA VAL A 59 -26.76 9.09 -16.19
C VAL A 59 -26.96 10.07 -17.34
N VAL A 60 -26.30 11.21 -17.25
CA VAL A 60 -26.30 12.25 -18.28
C VAL A 60 -24.87 12.55 -18.67
N LEU A 61 -24.56 12.53 -19.98
CA LEU A 61 -23.26 12.94 -20.51
C LEU A 61 -23.03 14.42 -20.13
N LYS A 62 -21.84 14.70 -19.63
CA LYS A 62 -21.43 16.09 -19.38
C LYS A 62 -21.14 16.76 -20.71
N GLN A 63 -21.74 17.90 -20.97
CA GLN A 63 -21.76 18.59 -22.27
C GLN A 63 -20.35 18.95 -22.82
N ASP A 64 -19.36 19.05 -21.93
CA ASP A 64 -17.94 19.27 -22.29
C ASP A 64 -17.23 18.04 -22.88
N SER A 65 -17.88 16.86 -22.80
CA SER A 65 -17.30 15.59 -23.29
C SER A 65 -17.56 15.37 -24.79
N THR A 66 -18.38 16.18 -25.44
CA THR A 66 -18.76 15.99 -26.85
C THR A 66 -17.64 16.36 -27.80
N GLU A 67 -16.73 17.25 -27.41
CA GLU A 67 -15.54 17.61 -28.22
C GLU A 67 -14.42 16.56 -28.12
N VAL A 68 -14.46 15.65 -27.14
CA VAL A 68 -13.41 14.62 -26.94
C VAL A 68 -13.51 13.51 -27.98
N PHE A 69 -14.66 13.32 -28.63
CA PHE A 69 -14.85 12.30 -29.66
C PHE A 69 -14.08 12.57 -30.96
N GLU A 70 -13.63 13.81 -31.22
CA GLU A 70 -13.00 14.20 -32.50
C GLU A 70 -11.45 14.21 -32.44
N TYR A 71 -10.84 14.11 -31.26
CA TYR A 71 -9.38 14.14 -31.09
C TYR A 71 -8.77 12.85 -30.55
N LEU A 72 -9.20 11.69 -31.08
CA LEU A 72 -8.66 10.41 -30.66
C LEU A 72 -7.35 10.10 -31.36
N THR A 73 -6.25 10.45 -30.75
CA THR A 73 -4.95 9.87 -31.08
C THR A 73 -4.80 8.51 -30.38
N LYS A 74 -4.20 7.57 -31.07
CA LYS A 74 -4.08 6.16 -30.76
C LYS A 74 -3.36 5.82 -29.43
N ASP A 75 -2.86 6.82 -28.71
CA ASP A 75 -1.95 6.67 -27.56
C ASP A 75 -2.49 7.24 -26.23
N SER A 76 -3.76 7.66 -26.17
CA SER A 76 -4.35 8.13 -24.90
C SER A 76 -5.62 7.32 -24.58
N PRO A 77 -5.76 6.82 -23.35
CA PRO A 77 -7.00 6.16 -22.94
C PRO A 77 -8.15 7.14 -23.09
N LEU A 78 -9.17 6.73 -23.83
CA LEU A 78 -10.41 7.48 -23.99
C LEU A 78 -11.09 7.58 -22.64
N THR A 79 -11.11 8.78 -22.10
CA THR A 79 -11.75 9.04 -20.81
C THR A 79 -12.82 10.10 -21.00
N TYR A 80 -14.04 9.84 -20.56
CA TYR A 80 -15.11 10.83 -20.49
C TYR A 80 -15.82 10.78 -19.15
N CYS A 81 -16.43 11.91 -18.77
CA CYS A 81 -17.18 12.01 -17.51
C CYS A 81 -18.67 11.98 -17.75
N VAL A 82 -19.38 11.25 -16.92
CA VAL A 82 -20.84 11.24 -16.88
C VAL A 82 -21.32 11.71 -15.53
N ASN A 83 -22.40 12.50 -15.53
CA ASN A 83 -23.03 12.99 -14.31
C ASN A 83 -24.18 12.07 -13.89
N CYS A 84 -24.08 11.50 -12.71
CA CYS A 84 -25.15 10.69 -12.11
C CYS A 84 -26.12 11.60 -11.36
N ARG A 85 -27.41 11.48 -11.69
CA ARG A 85 -28.49 12.25 -11.08
C ARG A 85 -29.52 11.35 -10.45
N LEU A 86 -29.83 11.58 -9.19
CA LEU A 86 -30.91 10.91 -8.48
C LEU A 86 -32.22 11.43 -9.01
N PHE A 87 -33.11 10.49 -9.42
CA PHE A 87 -34.40 10.78 -10.07
C PHE A 87 -34.29 11.71 -11.30
N GLY A 88 -33.11 11.76 -11.96
CA GLY A 88 -32.89 12.62 -13.11
C GLY A 88 -32.69 14.11 -12.82
N ILE A 89 -32.80 14.54 -11.56
CA ILE A 89 -32.84 15.98 -11.18
C ILE A 89 -31.62 16.35 -10.31
N PHE A 90 -31.36 15.60 -9.25
CA PHE A 90 -30.36 15.97 -8.27
C PHE A 90 -29.00 15.38 -8.62
N PRO A 91 -27.95 16.18 -8.89
CA PRO A 91 -26.62 15.65 -9.14
C PRO A 91 -26.08 14.96 -7.87
N VAL A 92 -25.63 13.73 -8.01
CA VAL A 92 -25.09 12.92 -6.91
C VAL A 92 -23.58 12.85 -7.03
N LYS A 93 -23.07 12.44 -8.24
CA LYS A 93 -21.68 12.16 -8.45
C LYS A 93 -21.31 12.20 -9.94
N ASP A 94 -20.08 12.59 -10.24
CA ASP A 94 -19.49 12.41 -11.55
C ASP A 94 -18.75 11.06 -11.57
N ILE A 95 -18.96 10.26 -12.63
CA ILE A 95 -18.25 9.01 -12.87
C ILE A 95 -17.29 9.22 -14.04
N THR A 96 -16.07 8.77 -13.88
CA THR A 96 -15.09 8.70 -14.96
C THR A 96 -15.26 7.39 -15.72
N VAL A 97 -15.56 7.46 -17.00
CA VAL A 97 -15.64 6.27 -17.87
C VAL A 97 -14.35 6.18 -18.67
N MET A 98 -13.63 5.08 -18.51
CA MET A 98 -12.39 4.79 -19.20
C MET A 98 -12.61 3.70 -20.24
N LEU A 99 -12.35 4.00 -21.52
CA LEU A 99 -12.33 3.00 -22.57
C LEU A 99 -11.02 2.24 -22.53
N VAL A 100 -11.10 0.93 -22.40
CA VAL A 100 -9.94 0.05 -22.32
C VAL A 100 -9.96 -0.94 -23.49
N GLU A 101 -8.79 -1.21 -24.06
CA GLU A 101 -8.64 -2.31 -25.00
C GLU A 101 -8.51 -3.62 -24.20
N PRO A 102 -9.18 -4.70 -24.62
CA PRO A 102 -9.06 -5.99 -23.95
C PRO A 102 -7.63 -6.52 -24.13
N GLU A 103 -7.00 -6.85 -23.04
CA GLU A 103 -5.69 -7.51 -23.05
C GLU A 103 -5.85 -9.03 -22.89
N THR A 104 -5.01 -9.77 -23.61
CA THR A 104 -4.92 -11.22 -23.44
C THR A 104 -3.95 -11.55 -22.32
N VAL A 105 -4.41 -12.32 -21.34
CA VAL A 105 -3.60 -12.81 -20.24
C VAL A 105 -3.62 -14.34 -20.22
N TYR A 106 -2.53 -14.94 -19.79
CA TYR A 106 -2.42 -16.37 -19.52
C TYR A 106 -2.71 -16.60 -18.05
N ALA A 107 -3.85 -17.22 -17.75
CA ALA A 107 -4.21 -17.57 -16.39
C ALA A 107 -3.20 -18.57 -15.82
N SER A 108 -2.84 -18.38 -14.56
CA SER A 108 -1.92 -19.26 -13.84
C SER A 108 -2.57 -19.73 -12.53
N GLY A 109 -1.86 -20.34 -11.70
CA GLY A 109 -2.17 -20.86 -10.37
C GLY A 109 -0.90 -21.46 -9.80
N MET A 110 0.22 -21.16 -10.46
CA MET A 110 1.52 -21.69 -10.11
C MET A 110 1.99 -21.11 -8.75
N PRO A 111 2.40 -21.95 -7.80
CA PRO A 111 3.05 -21.47 -6.60
C PRO A 111 4.42 -20.89 -6.94
N VAL A 112 4.74 -19.76 -6.35
CA VAL A 112 6.00 -19.04 -6.56
C VAL A 112 6.64 -18.67 -5.23
N GLY A 113 7.94 -18.80 -5.17
CA GLY A 113 8.75 -18.19 -4.12
C GLY A 113 8.99 -16.72 -4.47
N ILE A 114 8.71 -15.85 -3.52
CA ILE A 114 8.91 -14.41 -3.65
C ILE A 114 10.11 -14.05 -2.80
N TYR A 115 11.08 -13.38 -3.40
CA TYR A 115 12.17 -12.73 -2.70
C TYR A 115 12.16 -11.25 -3.08
N ALA A 116 12.18 -10.37 -2.11
CA ALA A 116 12.16 -8.93 -2.34
C ALA A 116 13.14 -8.22 -1.40
N LYS A 117 13.83 -7.21 -1.92
CA LYS A 117 14.70 -6.32 -1.15
C LYS A 117 13.94 -5.07 -0.73
N THR A 118 14.22 -4.58 0.45
CA THR A 118 13.62 -3.35 0.97
C THR A 118 14.27 -2.09 0.38
N LYS A 119 13.59 -0.96 0.48
CA LYS A 119 14.14 0.35 0.10
C LYS A 119 15.09 0.89 1.17
N GLY A 120 16.28 0.30 1.30
CA GLY A 120 17.23 0.53 2.39
C GLY A 120 17.07 -0.51 3.51
N VAL A 121 17.79 -0.33 4.59
CA VAL A 121 17.91 -1.30 5.69
C VAL A 121 16.87 -0.98 6.77
N LEU A 122 15.84 -1.81 6.89
CA LEU A 122 14.75 -1.63 7.88
C LEU A 122 15.26 -1.90 9.29
N VAL A 123 15.06 -0.97 10.20
CA VAL A 123 15.30 -1.14 11.63
C VAL A 123 14.10 -1.85 12.28
N ILE A 124 14.33 -3.01 12.85
CA ILE A 124 13.32 -3.77 13.57
C ILE A 124 13.39 -3.56 15.09
N GLY A 125 14.51 -3.04 15.58
CA GLY A 125 14.67 -2.71 16.99
C GLY A 125 16.06 -2.19 17.36
N ASN A 126 16.21 -1.76 18.58
CA ASN A 126 17.48 -1.36 19.17
C ASN A 126 18.00 -2.47 20.08
N GLY A 127 19.30 -2.70 20.05
CA GLY A 127 20.00 -3.70 20.83
C GLY A 127 21.14 -3.12 21.65
N GLU A 128 21.62 -3.90 22.59
CA GLU A 128 22.80 -3.62 23.38
C GLU A 128 24.05 -4.07 22.63
N VAL A 129 25.13 -3.30 22.80
CA VAL A 129 26.46 -3.63 22.26
C VAL A 129 27.39 -3.79 23.46
N GLU A 130 27.95 -4.99 23.61
CA GLU A 130 28.98 -5.26 24.59
C GLU A 130 30.31 -4.70 24.12
N ARG A 131 30.84 -3.75 24.89
CA ARG A 131 32.14 -3.12 24.64
C ARG A 131 33.29 -4.00 25.10
N VAL A 132 34.49 -3.67 24.60
CA VAL A 132 35.74 -4.33 25.00
C VAL A 132 36.00 -4.27 26.52
N ASP A 133 35.46 -3.26 27.19
CA ASP A 133 35.55 -3.08 28.64
C ASP A 133 34.47 -3.85 29.45
N GLY A 134 33.65 -4.68 28.77
CA GLY A 134 32.58 -5.49 29.37
C GLY A 134 31.31 -4.71 29.72
N ARG A 135 31.20 -3.44 29.31
CA ARG A 135 29.97 -2.65 29.52
C ARG A 135 29.02 -2.83 28.34
N GLU A 136 27.75 -2.96 28.62
CA GLU A 136 26.68 -2.92 27.62
C GLU A 136 26.20 -1.48 27.43
N VAL A 137 26.07 -1.06 26.17
CA VAL A 137 25.60 0.28 25.79
C VAL A 137 24.64 0.18 24.61
N LYS A 138 23.73 1.15 24.51
CA LYS A 138 22.74 1.27 23.43
C LYS A 138 23.01 2.53 22.60
N PRO A 139 23.89 2.50 21.60
CA PRO A 139 24.31 3.71 20.88
C PRO A 139 23.16 4.37 20.12
N SER A 140 22.20 3.60 19.62
CA SER A 140 21.05 4.07 18.83
C SER A 140 19.80 4.43 19.65
N GLU A 141 19.83 4.25 20.98
CA GLU A 141 18.66 4.46 21.85
C GLU A 141 18.13 5.89 21.73
N ASN A 142 16.82 6.03 21.55
CA ASN A 142 16.10 7.29 21.33
C ASN A 142 16.45 8.06 20.04
N LEU A 143 17.40 7.59 19.24
CA LEU A 143 17.82 8.22 17.99
C LEU A 143 17.18 7.52 16.79
N VAL A 144 17.30 6.21 16.73
CA VAL A 144 16.75 5.35 15.66
C VAL A 144 15.58 4.56 16.22
N LYS A 145 14.52 4.42 15.44
CA LYS A 145 13.26 3.78 15.85
C LYS A 145 12.98 2.55 14.99
N SER A 146 12.28 1.60 15.57
CA SER A 146 11.67 0.51 14.81
C SER A 146 10.74 1.07 13.72
N GLY A 147 10.88 0.58 12.50
CA GLY A 147 10.19 1.09 11.30
C GLY A 147 10.97 2.15 10.50
N ASP A 148 12.10 2.63 10.99
CA ASP A 148 13.01 3.48 10.22
C ASP A 148 13.73 2.66 9.13
N TYR A 149 13.97 3.25 7.96
CA TYR A 149 14.84 2.69 6.93
C TYR A 149 16.14 3.48 6.86
N ILE A 150 17.26 2.84 7.15
CA ILE A 150 18.58 3.45 6.95
C ILE A 150 18.90 3.35 5.47
N VAL A 151 19.08 4.50 4.82
CA VAL A 151 19.34 4.61 3.37
C VAL A 151 20.71 5.15 3.04
N SER A 152 21.42 5.72 4.02
CA SER A 152 22.81 6.14 3.84
C SER A 152 23.58 6.20 5.17
N VAL A 153 24.90 6.09 5.08
CA VAL A 153 25.87 6.33 6.16
C VAL A 153 26.90 7.31 5.66
N ASN A 154 27.08 8.44 6.32
CA ASN A 154 28.04 9.48 5.95
C ASN A 154 27.90 9.93 4.47
N GLY A 155 26.66 9.95 3.97
CA GLY A 155 26.34 10.29 2.57
C GLY A 155 26.53 9.17 1.55
N MET A 156 27.06 8.02 1.94
CA MET A 156 27.13 6.82 1.09
C MET A 156 25.83 6.04 1.18
N ALA A 157 25.22 5.74 0.05
CA ALA A 157 23.98 4.95 -0.02
C ALA A 157 24.22 3.53 0.50
N VAL A 158 23.24 3.02 1.28
CA VAL A 158 23.22 1.64 1.76
C VAL A 158 21.90 1.00 1.36
N SER A 159 21.96 -0.23 0.85
CA SER A 159 20.78 -1.00 0.42
C SER A 159 20.64 -2.31 1.19
N GLU A 160 21.76 -2.87 1.63
CA GLU A 160 21.83 -4.15 2.32
C GLU A 160 22.49 -3.97 3.69
N LYS A 161 22.23 -4.90 4.59
CA LYS A 161 22.82 -4.89 5.96
C LYS A 161 24.34 -5.02 5.93
N GLU A 162 24.88 -5.68 4.91
CA GLU A 162 26.31 -5.79 4.66
C GLU A 162 26.94 -4.43 4.33
N ASP A 163 26.27 -3.62 3.47
CA ASP A 163 26.69 -2.26 3.13
C ASP A 163 26.71 -1.38 4.39
N LEU A 164 25.63 -1.47 5.19
CA LEU A 164 25.52 -0.73 6.45
C LEU A 164 26.68 -1.09 7.39
N ALA A 165 26.93 -2.38 7.57
CA ALA A 165 28.02 -2.85 8.44
C ALA A 165 29.40 -2.44 7.91
N ALA A 166 29.62 -2.49 6.60
CA ALA A 166 30.86 -2.07 5.97
C ALA A 166 31.11 -0.56 6.17
N ALA A 167 30.11 0.27 5.86
CA ALA A 167 30.21 1.73 5.98
C ALA A 167 30.51 2.19 7.41
N VAL A 168 29.84 1.60 8.41
CA VAL A 168 30.09 1.91 9.83
C VAL A 168 31.50 1.50 10.27
N ASN A 169 32.00 0.37 9.78
CA ASN A 169 33.36 -0.07 10.14
C ASN A 169 34.45 0.71 9.40
N GLU A 170 34.21 1.15 8.17
CA GLU A 170 35.14 1.97 7.39
C GLU A 170 35.34 3.35 8.03
N ALA A 171 34.27 3.92 8.61
CA ALA A 171 34.37 5.20 9.35
C ALA A 171 35.26 5.15 10.59
N GLY A 172 35.58 3.93 11.08
CA GLY A 172 36.61 3.72 12.10
C GLY A 172 36.29 4.24 13.50
N GLY A 173 35.01 4.41 13.85
CA GLY A 173 34.53 4.80 15.18
C GLY A 173 34.47 6.30 15.43
N GLY A 174 34.50 7.09 14.37
CA GLY A 174 34.07 8.49 14.40
C GLY A 174 32.55 8.59 14.49
N LYS A 175 32.08 9.83 14.60
CA LYS A 175 30.64 10.12 14.58
C LYS A 175 30.05 9.84 13.22
N ASP A 176 29.08 8.94 13.15
CA ASP A 176 28.37 8.62 11.92
C ASP A 176 27.11 9.47 11.75
N ILE A 177 26.81 9.86 10.52
CA ILE A 177 25.57 10.50 10.11
C ILE A 177 24.76 9.48 9.30
N LEU A 178 23.65 9.04 9.86
CA LEU A 178 22.72 8.12 9.20
C LEU A 178 21.66 8.92 8.51
N GLY A 179 21.48 8.72 7.19
CA GLY A 179 20.28 9.14 6.46
C GLY A 179 19.18 8.10 6.67
N ILE A 180 18.05 8.54 7.16
CA ILE A 180 16.94 7.67 7.56
C ILE A 180 15.66 8.15 6.91
N MET A 181 14.89 7.22 6.32
CA MET A 181 13.49 7.43 5.97
C MET A 181 12.63 6.99 7.15
N ARG A 182 11.93 7.93 7.76
CA ARG A 182 10.95 7.71 8.82
C ARG A 182 9.54 7.99 8.30
N GLY A 183 8.84 6.96 7.91
CA GLY A 183 7.65 7.10 7.06
C GLY A 183 8.04 7.68 5.69
N GLU A 184 7.49 8.84 5.34
CA GLU A 184 7.81 9.54 4.09
C GLU A 184 8.86 10.66 4.27
N GLU A 185 9.35 10.88 5.49
CA GLU A 185 10.26 11.96 5.83
C GLU A 185 11.71 11.47 5.83
N TYR A 186 12.60 12.18 5.12
CA TYR A 186 14.04 11.98 5.21
C TYR A 186 14.61 12.81 6.37
N ILE A 187 15.33 12.13 7.29
CA ILE A 187 15.99 12.75 8.42
C ILE A 187 17.45 12.31 8.51
N GLU A 188 18.29 13.16 9.05
CA GLU A 188 19.67 12.81 9.39
C GLU A 188 19.81 12.65 10.91
N VAL A 189 20.37 11.52 11.31
CA VAL A 189 20.62 11.19 12.70
C VAL A 189 22.11 10.98 12.91
N SER A 190 22.67 11.73 13.86
CA SER A 190 24.08 11.60 14.21
C SER A 190 24.22 10.72 15.45
N LEU A 191 25.07 9.70 15.38
CA LEU A 191 25.35 8.81 16.49
C LEU A 191 26.81 8.34 16.50
N ASP A 192 27.28 7.89 17.65
CA ASP A 192 28.63 7.39 17.84
C ASP A 192 28.59 5.85 17.87
N PRO A 193 29.12 5.14 16.84
CA PRO A 193 29.18 3.70 16.84
C PRO A 193 30.13 3.20 17.94
N VAL A 194 29.83 2.04 18.48
CA VAL A 194 30.57 1.48 19.61
C VAL A 194 31.41 0.30 19.17
N LYS A 195 32.69 0.26 19.53
CA LYS A 195 33.57 -0.88 19.29
C LYS A 195 33.17 -2.04 20.20
N SER A 196 32.69 -3.10 19.60
CA SER A 196 32.26 -4.33 20.29
C SER A 196 33.45 -5.21 20.69
N VAL A 197 33.19 -6.20 21.54
CA VAL A 197 34.18 -7.25 21.91
C VAL A 197 34.72 -7.99 20.71
N SER A 198 34.00 -8.06 19.58
CA SER A 198 34.49 -8.65 18.32
C SER A 198 35.46 -7.74 17.57
N GLY A 199 35.72 -6.52 18.06
CA GLY A 199 36.57 -5.52 17.41
C GLY A 199 35.86 -4.70 16.32
N LYS A 200 34.62 -5.00 15.96
CA LYS A 200 33.82 -4.28 14.96
C LYS A 200 33.07 -3.11 15.60
N TYR A 201 32.87 -2.04 14.83
CA TYR A 201 32.01 -0.95 15.20
C TYR A 201 30.55 -1.31 14.93
N MET A 202 29.66 -1.06 15.87
CA MET A 202 28.25 -1.42 15.84
C MET A 202 27.36 -0.25 16.27
N LEU A 203 26.21 -0.14 15.62
CA LEU A 203 25.20 0.88 15.91
C LEU A 203 24.21 0.44 17.01
N GLY A 204 24.19 -0.83 17.39
CA GLY A 204 23.21 -1.37 18.34
C GLY A 204 21.79 -1.36 17.77
N VAL A 205 21.62 -1.72 16.51
CA VAL A 205 20.32 -1.89 15.83
C VAL A 205 20.16 -3.31 15.33
N TRP A 206 18.92 -3.80 15.41
CA TRP A 206 18.50 -5.01 14.72
C TRP A 206 17.89 -4.59 13.40
N VAL A 207 18.32 -5.22 12.31
CA VAL A 207 17.93 -4.78 10.97
C VAL A 207 17.52 -5.93 10.07
N ARG A 208 16.72 -5.59 9.04
CA ARG A 208 16.28 -6.46 7.96
C ARG A 208 16.36 -5.70 6.64
N ASP A 209 16.79 -6.35 5.59
CA ASP A 209 16.96 -5.74 4.26
C ASP A 209 16.25 -6.53 3.16
N ASP A 210 15.68 -7.68 3.51
CA ASP A 210 14.97 -8.53 2.58
C ASP A 210 13.71 -9.16 3.19
N LEU A 211 12.92 -9.75 2.30
CA LEU A 211 11.74 -10.54 2.60
C LEU A 211 11.72 -11.76 1.70
N ALA A 212 11.39 -12.89 2.26
CA ALA A 212 11.10 -14.10 1.51
C ALA A 212 9.71 -14.64 1.90
N GLY A 213 8.98 -15.13 0.91
CA GLY A 213 7.65 -15.69 1.13
C GLY A 213 7.20 -16.56 -0.02
N VAL A 214 6.08 -17.26 0.15
CA VAL A 214 5.44 -18.06 -0.90
C VAL A 214 4.12 -17.42 -1.28
N GLY A 215 3.89 -17.33 -2.59
CA GLY A 215 2.67 -16.77 -3.17
C GLY A 215 2.13 -17.64 -4.30
N THR A 216 1.09 -17.13 -4.95
CA THR A 216 0.49 -17.76 -6.14
C THR A 216 0.42 -16.76 -7.26
N LEU A 217 1.00 -17.10 -8.40
CA LEU A 217 0.90 -16.30 -9.62
C LEU A 217 -0.53 -16.35 -10.16
N THR A 218 -1.14 -15.19 -10.38
CA THR A 218 -2.51 -15.11 -10.90
C THR A 218 -2.56 -15.19 -12.41
N TYR A 219 -1.74 -14.39 -13.08
CA TYR A 219 -1.61 -14.40 -14.54
C TYR A 219 -0.27 -13.80 -15.00
N TYR A 220 0.06 -14.02 -16.25
CA TYR A 220 1.14 -13.33 -16.96
C TYR A 220 0.71 -12.97 -18.39
N LYS A 221 1.44 -12.04 -19.02
CA LYS A 221 1.24 -11.59 -20.41
C LYS A 221 2.41 -12.02 -21.29
N ALA A 222 2.19 -11.96 -22.61
CA ALA A 222 3.23 -12.26 -23.58
C ALA A 222 4.43 -11.28 -23.55
N ASP A 223 4.25 -10.08 -23.05
CA ASP A 223 5.30 -9.06 -22.87
C ASP A 223 6.17 -9.27 -21.63
N GLY A 224 5.90 -10.31 -20.83
CA GLY A 224 6.62 -10.61 -19.61
C GLY A 224 6.02 -9.97 -18.35
N THR A 225 5.00 -9.14 -18.49
CA THR A 225 4.27 -8.59 -17.33
C THR A 225 3.51 -9.70 -16.61
N TYR A 226 3.54 -9.72 -15.30
CA TYR A 226 2.80 -10.68 -14.49
C TYR A 226 2.16 -10.01 -13.29
N ALA A 227 1.14 -10.65 -12.73
CA ALA A 227 0.50 -10.21 -11.51
C ALA A 227 0.10 -11.39 -10.61
N ALA A 228 0.07 -11.10 -9.32
CA ALA A 228 -0.41 -12.02 -8.32
C ALA A 228 -1.35 -11.26 -7.35
N LEU A 229 -2.43 -11.91 -6.95
CA LEU A 229 -3.28 -11.41 -5.88
C LEU A 229 -2.58 -11.70 -4.55
N GLY A 230 -2.53 -10.70 -3.70
CA GLY A 230 -1.89 -10.79 -2.40
C GLY A 230 -2.44 -9.76 -1.42
N HIS A 231 -1.87 -9.73 -0.26
CA HIS A 231 -2.09 -8.69 0.75
C HIS A 231 -0.78 -7.94 1.00
N ALA A 232 -0.88 -6.77 1.63
CA ALA A 232 0.29 -6.01 2.04
C ALA A 232 1.18 -6.86 2.95
N VAL A 233 2.48 -6.86 2.66
CA VAL A 233 3.45 -7.59 3.48
C VAL A 233 3.92 -6.67 4.59
N SER A 234 3.67 -7.11 5.82
CA SER A 234 4.12 -6.42 7.03
C SER A 234 5.26 -7.19 7.67
N ASP A 235 6.23 -6.46 8.19
CA ASP A 235 7.25 -7.03 9.03
C ASP A 235 6.65 -7.56 10.33
N SER A 236 7.03 -8.77 10.74
CA SER A 236 6.45 -9.46 11.90
C SER A 236 6.81 -8.81 13.23
N ASP A 237 7.93 -8.13 13.30
CA ASP A 237 8.47 -7.56 14.53
C ASP A 237 7.95 -6.13 14.75
N THR A 238 7.81 -5.36 13.65
CA THR A 238 7.36 -3.97 13.70
C THR A 238 5.86 -3.80 13.41
N GLY A 239 5.23 -4.75 12.72
CA GLY A 239 3.87 -4.64 12.19
C GLY A 239 3.74 -3.62 11.05
N THR A 240 4.84 -3.01 10.61
CA THR A 240 4.86 -1.99 9.58
C THR A 240 4.82 -2.62 8.19
N ILE A 241 4.06 -2.04 7.26
CA ILE A 241 4.09 -2.45 5.85
C ILE A 241 5.47 -2.16 5.28
N MET A 242 6.09 -3.17 4.71
CA MET A 242 7.45 -3.07 4.18
C MET A 242 7.44 -2.36 2.82
N SER A 243 8.36 -1.40 2.65
CA SER A 243 8.63 -0.71 1.38
C SER A 243 9.65 -1.50 0.57
N MET A 244 9.24 -2.03 -0.60
CA MET A 244 10.09 -2.85 -1.45
C MET A 244 10.74 -2.01 -2.55
N ALA A 245 12.00 -2.33 -2.87
CA ALA A 245 12.76 -1.73 -3.96
C ALA A 245 12.66 -2.60 -5.22
N GLU A 246 13.04 -3.85 -5.10
CA GLU A 246 13.04 -4.83 -6.19
C GLU A 246 12.69 -6.22 -5.66
N GLY A 247 12.29 -7.12 -6.55
CA GLY A 247 11.98 -8.48 -6.16
C GLY A 247 12.11 -9.46 -7.32
N TYR A 248 12.20 -10.72 -6.96
CA TYR A 248 12.37 -11.83 -7.88
C TYR A 248 11.42 -12.96 -7.53
N LEU A 249 10.97 -13.66 -8.56
CA LEU A 249 10.19 -14.88 -8.40
C LEU A 249 11.08 -16.10 -8.67
N TYR A 250 10.90 -17.12 -7.84
CA TYR A 250 11.64 -18.37 -7.92
C TYR A 250 10.69 -19.57 -7.94
N HIS A 251 11.15 -20.67 -8.47
CA HIS A 251 10.47 -21.94 -8.27
C HIS A 251 10.43 -22.28 -6.77
N THR A 252 9.33 -22.87 -6.33
CA THR A 252 9.13 -23.25 -4.95
C THR A 252 8.42 -24.59 -4.83
N ASP A 253 8.80 -25.37 -3.83
CA ASP A 253 8.13 -26.61 -3.48
C ASP A 253 7.21 -26.34 -2.29
N ILE A 254 5.92 -26.62 -2.43
CA ILE A 254 4.96 -26.50 -1.34
C ILE A 254 5.10 -27.69 -0.41
N VAL A 255 5.46 -27.42 0.84
CA VAL A 255 5.66 -28.44 1.90
C VAL A 255 4.53 -28.47 2.92
N GLY A 256 3.68 -27.45 2.95
CA GLY A 256 2.57 -27.38 3.88
C GLY A 256 1.44 -26.46 3.41
N ILE A 257 0.22 -26.85 3.75
CA ILE A 257 -0.98 -26.07 3.46
C ILE A 257 -1.84 -25.99 4.72
N LYS A 258 -2.07 -24.78 5.21
CA LYS A 258 -3.03 -24.51 6.28
C LYS A 258 -4.30 -23.96 5.65
N LYS A 259 -5.38 -24.72 5.73
CA LYS A 259 -6.66 -24.34 5.13
C LYS A 259 -7.28 -23.15 5.83
N GLY A 260 -7.69 -22.16 5.07
CA GLY A 260 -8.42 -20.99 5.59
C GLY A 260 -9.81 -21.32 6.10
N LYS A 261 -10.30 -20.49 7.02
CA LYS A 261 -11.67 -20.49 7.54
C LYS A 261 -12.21 -19.05 7.49
N SER A 262 -13.53 -18.87 7.62
CA SER A 262 -14.11 -17.53 7.70
C SER A 262 -13.43 -16.69 8.79
N GLY A 263 -12.93 -15.51 8.43
CA GLY A 263 -12.21 -14.61 9.32
C GLY A 263 -10.75 -15.00 9.63
N THR A 264 -10.24 -16.12 9.08
CA THR A 264 -8.84 -16.54 9.24
C THR A 264 -8.31 -17.03 7.90
N PRO A 265 -7.41 -16.29 7.23
CA PRO A 265 -6.86 -16.69 5.95
C PRO A 265 -6.07 -17.99 6.03
N GLY A 266 -6.01 -18.71 4.91
CA GLY A 266 -5.13 -19.86 4.78
C GLY A 266 -3.67 -19.43 4.62
N GLU A 267 -2.77 -20.41 4.72
CA GLU A 267 -1.33 -20.20 4.64
C GLU A 267 -0.70 -21.32 3.81
N LEU A 268 0.24 -20.94 2.95
CA LEU A 268 1.11 -21.85 2.21
C LEU A 268 2.51 -21.77 2.81
N SER A 269 3.10 -22.93 3.06
CA SER A 269 4.51 -23.06 3.44
C SER A 269 5.26 -23.73 2.32
N GLY A 270 6.40 -23.20 1.94
CA GLY A 270 7.21 -23.73 0.83
C GLY A 270 8.70 -23.53 1.04
N ILE A 271 9.47 -24.24 0.24
CA ILE A 271 10.93 -24.10 0.14
C ILE A 271 11.25 -23.40 -1.17
N ILE A 272 11.83 -22.20 -1.09
CA ILE A 272 12.23 -21.41 -2.25
C ILE A 272 13.55 -21.93 -2.78
N GLN A 273 13.60 -22.23 -4.06
CA GLN A 273 14.81 -22.69 -4.74
C GLN A 273 15.58 -21.48 -5.28
N TYR A 274 16.48 -20.91 -4.46
CA TYR A 274 17.30 -19.79 -4.90
C TYR A 274 18.37 -20.22 -5.91
N GLY A 275 18.48 -19.46 -7.01
CA GLY A 275 19.48 -19.66 -8.04
C GLY A 275 19.07 -19.03 -9.37
N ASP A 276 20.01 -18.72 -10.24
CA ASP A 276 19.71 -18.11 -11.54
C ASP A 276 18.88 -19.03 -12.43
N SER A 277 19.12 -20.35 -12.37
CA SER A 277 18.35 -21.35 -13.13
C SER A 277 16.92 -21.60 -12.60
N THR A 278 16.64 -21.19 -11.38
CA THR A 278 15.33 -21.37 -10.73
C THR A 278 14.57 -20.06 -10.60
N ARG A 279 15.19 -18.96 -11.03
CA ARG A 279 14.53 -17.65 -11.15
C ARG A 279 13.53 -17.70 -12.31
N ILE A 280 12.30 -17.33 -12.03
CA ILE A 280 11.22 -17.34 -13.02
C ILE A 280 11.29 -16.05 -13.84
N SER A 281 11.30 -16.19 -15.16
CA SER A 281 11.13 -15.10 -16.13
C SER A 281 9.90 -15.37 -16.98
N PHE A 282 9.20 -14.33 -17.42
CA PHE A 282 8.02 -14.47 -18.27
C PHE A 282 8.28 -13.92 -19.67
N PRO A 283 7.71 -14.55 -20.73
CA PRO A 283 6.98 -15.84 -20.69
C PRO A 283 7.93 -16.97 -20.25
N PRO A 284 7.38 -17.99 -19.55
CA PRO A 284 8.16 -19.10 -19.03
C PRO A 284 8.72 -20.00 -20.14
#